data_b93b1cc8cbe6612afee5a6f5def51464
#
_entry.id   b93b1cc8cbe6612afee5a6f5def51464
#
_cell.length_a   1.000
_cell.length_b   1.000
_cell.length_c   1.000
_cell.angle_alpha   90.00
_cell.angle_beta   90.00
_cell.angle_gamma   90.00
#
_symmetry.space_group_name_H-M   'P 1'
#
loop_
_entity.id
_entity.type
_entity.pdbx_description
1 polymer ?
#
loop_
_entity_poly.entity_id
_entity_poly.type
_entity_poly.pdbx_seq_one_letter_code
_entity_poly.pdbx_strand_id
1 'polypeptide(L)'
;MSTPTKMKVVCGTMSFGDANTRGSPHINNVEQAAQVLEVFQRHGHNELDSARAYGEGTTEELLGELKWQGRGLKMDTKLFPSAGHPAEKGRGYTHTPEDVRRGLLESLKALKTDKIEMFYLHGPDRKHSYENTLRAVDELYREGYFNRFGVSNYMAWEVAQMCEICERHGWIKPTAYEGHYHALYRRVEDELFPCLRHYGISFYAFSPLGSGILTGRYERDQPIGNLHLRHLWNESYYDALDVIKPVAQKLDLTIAEMALRWLIHHSMLRSELADAVILGAGSLGNLESNLTDLEKDPLPEEAVKALDDAWLVCKARATKYWY
;
A
#
# COMPACT_ATOMS: atom_id res chain seq x y z
N MET A 1 20.36 18.86 8.02
CA MET A 1 19.02 18.48 7.52
C MET A 1 19.26 17.42 6.47
N SER A 2 18.65 16.25 6.61
CA SER A 2 18.71 15.18 5.60
C SER A 2 18.07 15.67 4.29
N THR A 3 18.57 15.20 3.16
CA THR A 3 17.95 15.52 1.87
C THR A 3 16.73 14.62 1.73
N PRO A 4 15.52 15.17 1.46
CA PRO A 4 14.34 14.34 1.27
C PRO A 4 14.58 13.28 0.19
N THR A 5 14.09 12.07 0.39
CA THR A 5 14.18 11.03 -0.64
C THR A 5 13.52 11.51 -1.94
N LYS A 6 14.11 11.18 -3.08
CA LYS A 6 13.50 11.45 -4.39
C LYS A 6 12.29 10.55 -4.65
N MET A 7 12.19 9.43 -3.95
CA MET A 7 11.04 8.52 -4.04
C MET A 7 9.85 9.11 -3.30
N LYS A 8 8.68 9.10 -3.93
CA LYS A 8 7.44 9.49 -3.29
C LYS A 8 7.13 8.55 -2.13
N VAL A 9 6.80 9.09 -0.97
CA VAL A 9 6.28 8.30 0.16
C VAL A 9 4.84 8.71 0.43
N VAL A 10 3.98 7.72 0.63
CA VAL A 10 2.55 7.86 0.93
C VAL A 10 2.31 7.29 2.33
N CYS A 11 1.55 7.97 3.17
CA CYS A 11 1.21 7.49 4.50
C CYS A 11 0.07 6.48 4.44
N GLY A 12 0.35 5.22 4.71
CA GLY A 12 -0.67 4.18 4.85
C GLY A 12 -1.41 4.28 6.18
N THR A 13 -2.73 4.43 6.12
CA THR A 13 -3.56 4.70 7.30
C THR A 13 -4.31 3.49 7.84
N MET A 14 -3.97 2.27 7.43
CA MET A 14 -4.63 1.04 7.91
C MET A 14 -4.55 0.85 9.44
N SER A 15 -3.56 1.47 10.11
CA SER A 15 -3.43 1.47 11.57
C SER A 15 -4.27 2.55 12.29
N PHE A 16 -5.05 3.34 11.54
CA PHE A 16 -5.91 4.40 12.08
C PHE A 16 -7.35 3.87 12.24
N GLY A 17 -8.07 4.35 13.27
CA GLY A 17 -9.47 4.02 13.49
C GLY A 17 -9.75 3.42 14.86
N ASP A 18 -10.96 2.89 15.07
CA ASP A 18 -11.36 2.31 16.34
C ASP A 18 -10.59 1.01 16.63
N ALA A 19 -9.91 0.96 17.79
CA ALA A 19 -9.12 -0.18 18.25
C ALA A 19 -9.92 -1.49 18.39
N ASN A 20 -11.26 -1.40 18.49
CA ASN A 20 -12.14 -2.57 18.63
C ASN A 20 -12.57 -3.15 17.27
N THR A 21 -12.15 -2.54 16.16
CA THR A 21 -12.45 -3.02 14.82
C THR A 21 -11.41 -4.03 14.32
N ARG A 22 -11.70 -4.67 13.20
CA ARG A 22 -10.80 -5.62 12.56
C ARG A 22 -9.46 -4.94 12.21
N GLY A 23 -8.36 -5.61 12.56
CA GLY A 23 -7.01 -5.10 12.37
C GLY A 23 -6.45 -4.39 13.59
N SER A 24 -7.29 -4.13 14.62
CA SER A 24 -6.91 -3.48 15.88
C SER A 24 -6.05 -2.24 15.65
N PRO A 25 -6.61 -1.17 15.05
CA PRO A 25 -5.90 0.07 14.83
C PRO A 25 -5.21 0.60 16.08
N HIS A 26 -4.01 1.12 15.94
CA HIS A 26 -3.20 1.63 17.05
C HIS A 26 -3.29 3.16 17.19
N ILE A 27 -3.66 3.84 16.12
CA ILE A 27 -3.88 5.29 16.07
C ILE A 27 -5.39 5.52 16.13
N ASN A 28 -5.93 5.72 17.33
CA ASN A 28 -7.37 5.62 17.56
C ASN A 28 -8.06 6.93 17.96
N ASN A 29 -7.33 8.04 17.91
CA ASN A 29 -7.90 9.36 18.15
C ASN A 29 -7.25 10.43 17.27
N VAL A 30 -7.93 11.58 17.15
CA VAL A 30 -7.53 12.71 16.28
C VAL A 30 -6.16 13.27 16.68
N GLU A 31 -5.83 13.31 17.96
CA GLU A 31 -4.56 13.86 18.44
C GLU A 31 -3.38 12.99 18.03
N GLN A 32 -3.45 11.67 18.22
CA GLN A 32 -2.42 10.73 17.78
C GLN A 32 -2.26 10.75 16.27
N ALA A 33 -3.39 10.78 15.54
CA ALA A 33 -3.36 10.86 14.08
C ALA A 33 -2.72 12.17 13.61
N ALA A 34 -3.01 13.30 14.25
CA ALA A 34 -2.39 14.59 13.95
C ALA A 34 -0.87 14.55 14.15
N GLN A 35 -0.39 13.96 15.24
CA GLN A 35 1.05 13.80 15.51
C GLN A 35 1.74 12.94 14.44
N VAL A 36 1.12 11.85 14.00
CA VAL A 36 1.64 11.02 12.90
C VAL A 36 1.78 11.85 11.62
N LEU A 37 0.75 12.62 11.26
CA LEU A 37 0.76 13.45 10.06
C LEU A 37 1.77 14.61 10.15
N GLU A 38 2.00 15.18 11.32
CA GLU A 38 3.02 16.20 11.54
C GLU A 38 4.44 15.65 11.30
N VAL A 39 4.73 14.45 11.81
CA VAL A 39 5.99 13.75 11.51
C VAL A 39 6.13 13.54 10.01
N PHE A 40 5.12 12.98 9.37
CA PHE A 40 5.09 12.69 7.94
C PHE A 40 5.32 13.95 7.06
N GLN A 41 4.64 15.05 7.40
CA GLN A 41 4.78 16.31 6.68
C GLN A 41 6.14 17.01 6.90
N ARG A 42 6.77 16.84 8.07
CA ARG A 42 8.13 17.36 8.31
C ARG A 42 9.17 16.74 7.37
N HIS A 43 8.97 15.51 6.93
CA HIS A 43 9.78 14.84 5.90
C HIS A 43 9.40 15.21 4.46
N GLY A 44 8.49 16.19 4.27
CA GLY A 44 8.14 16.73 2.95
C GLY A 44 7.07 15.94 2.19
N HIS A 45 6.38 15.01 2.83
CA HIS A 45 5.36 14.17 2.21
C HIS A 45 3.94 14.66 2.53
N ASN A 46 2.97 14.42 1.62
CA ASN A 46 1.63 14.99 1.75
C ASN A 46 0.49 14.11 1.20
N GLU A 47 0.71 12.84 0.90
CA GLU A 47 -0.32 11.96 0.36
C GLU A 47 -0.65 10.84 1.36
N LEU A 48 -1.94 10.61 1.58
CA LEU A 48 -2.48 9.63 2.51
C LEU A 48 -3.20 8.53 1.74
N ASP A 49 -2.92 7.30 2.09
CA ASP A 49 -3.56 6.12 1.55
C ASP A 49 -4.52 5.51 2.56
N SER A 50 -5.83 5.55 2.26
CA SER A 50 -6.89 4.96 3.07
C SER A 50 -7.67 3.90 2.28
N ALA A 51 -8.69 3.33 2.89
CA ALA A 51 -9.67 2.46 2.23
C ALA A 51 -10.97 2.38 3.02
N ARG A 52 -12.10 2.21 2.32
CA ARG A 52 -13.43 2.02 2.94
C ARG A 52 -13.46 0.82 3.90
N ALA A 53 -12.65 -0.21 3.63
CA ALA A 53 -12.56 -1.42 4.43
C ALA A 53 -11.69 -1.27 5.70
N TYR A 54 -10.84 -0.24 5.81
CA TYR A 54 -9.94 -0.09 6.94
C TYR A 54 -10.71 0.28 8.22
N GLY A 55 -10.41 -0.43 9.32
CA GLY A 55 -11.10 -0.23 10.59
C GLY A 55 -12.62 -0.30 10.47
N GLU A 56 -13.16 -1.13 9.56
CA GLU A 56 -14.60 -1.24 9.27
C GLU A 56 -15.24 0.12 8.93
N GLY A 57 -14.46 1.04 8.36
CA GLY A 57 -14.85 2.39 7.97
C GLY A 57 -14.45 3.50 8.95
N THR A 58 -14.07 3.15 10.17
CA THR A 58 -13.68 4.14 11.21
C THR A 58 -12.38 4.87 10.88
N THR A 59 -11.52 4.29 10.02
CA THR A 59 -10.31 4.97 9.52
C THR A 59 -10.66 6.22 8.74
N GLU A 60 -11.56 6.15 7.77
CA GLU A 60 -12.00 7.31 6.99
C GLU A 60 -12.75 8.33 7.86
N GLU A 61 -13.54 7.88 8.84
CA GLU A 61 -14.24 8.77 9.79
C GLU A 61 -13.22 9.57 10.62
N LEU A 62 -12.20 8.91 11.18
CA LEU A 62 -11.14 9.57 11.94
C LEU A 62 -10.36 10.58 11.08
N LEU A 63 -10.02 10.22 9.84
CA LEU A 63 -9.36 11.12 8.89
C LEU A 63 -10.26 12.34 8.56
N GLY A 64 -11.56 12.14 8.40
CA GLY A 64 -12.52 13.23 8.19
C GLY A 64 -12.58 14.21 9.37
N GLU A 65 -12.41 13.74 10.60
CA GLU A 65 -12.35 14.58 11.79
C GLU A 65 -11.05 15.40 11.90
N LEU A 66 -9.96 14.89 11.35
CA LEU A 66 -8.66 15.56 11.28
C LEU A 66 -8.63 16.82 10.43
N LYS A 67 -9.66 17.08 9.62
CA LYS A 67 -9.72 18.18 8.64
C LYS A 67 -8.48 18.24 7.76
N TRP A 68 -8.12 17.08 7.21
CA TRP A 68 -6.90 16.83 6.43
C TRP A 68 -6.69 17.82 5.27
N GLN A 69 -7.77 18.34 4.66
CA GLN A 69 -7.71 19.34 3.59
C GLN A 69 -6.99 20.62 4.03
N GLY A 70 -7.31 21.11 5.24
CA GLY A 70 -6.67 22.30 5.82
C GLY A 70 -5.17 22.13 6.10
N ARG A 71 -4.66 20.90 6.07
CA ARG A 71 -3.24 20.57 6.21
C ARG A 71 -2.49 20.49 4.87
N GLY A 72 -3.16 20.71 3.74
CA GLY A 72 -2.56 20.55 2.41
C GLY A 72 -2.26 19.10 2.02
N LEU A 73 -2.95 18.14 2.63
CA LEU A 73 -2.80 16.72 2.34
C LEU A 73 -3.66 16.30 1.15
N LYS A 74 -3.21 15.28 0.44
CA LYS A 74 -3.96 14.57 -0.60
C LYS A 74 -4.50 13.27 -0.02
N MET A 75 -5.70 12.88 -0.43
CA MET A 75 -6.38 11.70 0.09
C MET A 75 -6.67 10.71 -1.01
N ASP A 76 -6.24 9.48 -0.80
CA ASP A 76 -6.58 8.32 -1.62
C ASP A 76 -7.51 7.40 -0.81
N THR A 77 -8.45 6.77 -1.49
CA THR A 77 -9.24 5.69 -0.88
C THR A 77 -9.59 4.60 -1.88
N LYS A 78 -10.06 3.48 -1.35
CA LYS A 78 -10.23 2.24 -2.11
C LYS A 78 -11.54 1.54 -1.78
N LEU A 79 -12.13 0.90 -2.77
CA LEU A 79 -13.29 0.04 -2.61
C LEU A 79 -12.92 -1.43 -2.82
N PHE A 80 -13.08 -2.25 -1.77
CA PHE A 80 -12.89 -3.68 -1.84
C PHE A 80 -14.22 -4.39 -2.12
N PRO A 81 -14.26 -5.39 -3.04
CA PRO A 81 -15.46 -6.18 -3.30
C PRO A 81 -15.69 -7.18 -2.17
N SER A 82 -16.30 -6.73 -1.07
CA SER A 82 -16.43 -7.47 0.18
C SER A 82 -17.68 -8.33 0.28
N ALA A 83 -18.63 -8.21 -0.66
CA ALA A 83 -19.89 -8.96 -0.62
C ALA A 83 -19.69 -10.48 -0.57
N GLY A 84 -20.23 -11.11 0.46
CA GLY A 84 -20.08 -12.54 0.72
C GLY A 84 -18.75 -12.93 1.39
N HIS A 85 -17.92 -11.97 1.77
CA HIS A 85 -16.74 -12.26 2.59
C HIS A 85 -17.18 -12.62 4.03
N PRO A 86 -16.62 -13.68 4.67
CA PRO A 86 -17.04 -14.12 6.01
C PRO A 86 -16.95 -13.05 7.12
N ALA A 87 -16.09 -12.06 6.93
CA ALA A 87 -15.92 -10.94 7.86
C ALA A 87 -16.88 -9.76 7.58
N GLU A 88 -17.74 -9.87 6.56
CA GLU A 88 -18.69 -8.82 6.18
C GLU A 88 -19.90 -8.83 7.09
N LYS A 89 -20.19 -7.72 7.76
CA LYS A 89 -21.32 -7.53 8.67
C LYS A 89 -22.53 -6.88 7.98
N GLY A 90 -22.85 -7.29 6.75
CA GLY A 90 -24.11 -6.92 6.10
C GLY A 90 -24.08 -5.65 5.24
N ARG A 91 -22.93 -5.08 4.93
CA ARG A 91 -22.74 -3.92 4.02
C ARG A 91 -21.76 -4.19 2.88
N GLY A 92 -21.73 -5.44 2.42
CA GLY A 92 -20.82 -5.83 1.37
C GLY A 92 -20.98 -4.98 0.11
N TYR A 93 -19.84 -4.75 -0.56
CA TYR A 93 -19.76 -4.13 -1.86
C TYR A 93 -19.42 -5.17 -2.91
N THR A 94 -19.91 -4.96 -4.10
CA THR A 94 -19.46 -5.60 -5.34
C THR A 94 -18.82 -4.52 -6.23
N HIS A 95 -18.38 -4.88 -7.43
CA HIS A 95 -18.00 -3.89 -8.43
C HIS A 95 -19.10 -3.65 -9.48
N THR A 96 -20.37 -3.83 -9.10
CA THR A 96 -21.48 -3.31 -9.91
C THR A 96 -21.44 -1.78 -9.95
N PRO A 97 -21.98 -1.13 -10.99
CA PRO A 97 -22.06 0.33 -11.07
C PRO A 97 -22.67 0.98 -9.82
N GLU A 98 -23.71 0.38 -9.28
CA GLU A 98 -24.43 0.86 -8.09
C GLU A 98 -23.53 0.83 -6.85
N ASP A 99 -22.79 -0.26 -6.65
CA ASP A 99 -21.93 -0.44 -5.49
C ASP A 99 -20.65 0.39 -5.58
N VAL A 100 -20.07 0.54 -6.78
CA VAL A 100 -18.92 1.44 -7.00
C VAL A 100 -19.29 2.87 -6.64
N ARG A 101 -20.45 3.34 -7.09
CA ARG A 101 -20.98 4.68 -6.74
C ARG A 101 -21.26 4.78 -5.24
N ARG A 102 -21.98 3.84 -4.68
CA ARG A 102 -22.32 3.82 -3.25
C ARG A 102 -21.08 3.85 -2.38
N GLY A 103 -20.11 2.99 -2.65
CA GLY A 103 -18.88 2.89 -1.87
C GLY A 103 -18.05 4.18 -1.91
N LEU A 104 -17.88 4.80 -3.09
CA LEU A 104 -17.18 6.09 -3.20
C LEU A 104 -17.92 7.20 -2.45
N LEU A 105 -19.23 7.34 -2.61
CA LEU A 105 -20.01 8.40 -1.92
C LEU A 105 -19.99 8.21 -0.39
N GLU A 106 -20.02 6.98 0.10
CA GLU A 106 -19.86 6.69 1.53
C GLU A 106 -18.47 7.07 2.03
N SER A 107 -17.41 6.80 1.26
CA SER A 107 -16.03 7.23 1.57
C SER A 107 -15.92 8.76 1.62
N LEU A 108 -16.44 9.47 0.62
CA LEU A 108 -16.44 10.94 0.58
C LEU A 108 -17.15 11.53 1.80
N LYS A 109 -18.31 10.96 2.16
CA LYS A 109 -19.06 11.37 3.36
C LYS A 109 -18.24 11.15 4.65
N ALA A 110 -17.59 9.99 4.81
CA ALA A 110 -16.78 9.68 5.98
C ALA A 110 -15.54 10.59 6.06
N LEU A 111 -14.88 10.84 4.93
CA LEU A 111 -13.72 11.74 4.80
C LEU A 111 -14.07 13.22 4.88
N LYS A 112 -15.38 13.57 4.95
CA LYS A 112 -15.91 14.95 4.98
C LYS A 112 -15.38 15.81 3.85
N THR A 113 -15.47 15.30 2.63
CA THR A 113 -14.99 15.96 1.40
C THR A 113 -15.89 15.65 0.21
N ASP A 114 -15.87 16.53 -0.78
CA ASP A 114 -16.56 16.31 -2.06
C ASP A 114 -15.64 15.69 -3.11
N LYS A 115 -14.32 15.63 -2.84
CA LYS A 115 -13.34 15.16 -3.82
C LYS A 115 -12.09 14.60 -3.14
N ILE A 116 -11.52 13.54 -3.73
CA ILE A 116 -10.26 12.91 -3.32
C ILE A 116 -9.22 12.98 -4.44
N GLU A 117 -7.94 12.64 -4.12
CA GLU A 117 -6.87 12.59 -5.12
C GLU A 117 -6.96 11.34 -5.96
N MET A 118 -7.05 10.16 -5.35
CA MET A 118 -7.11 8.90 -6.10
C MET A 118 -8.16 7.94 -5.55
N PHE A 119 -8.93 7.35 -6.45
CA PHE A 119 -9.85 6.26 -6.15
C PHE A 119 -9.33 4.94 -6.70
N TYR A 120 -9.29 3.90 -5.86
CA TYR A 120 -8.81 2.57 -6.25
C TYR A 120 -9.92 1.52 -6.23
N LEU A 121 -9.88 0.60 -7.19
CA LEU A 121 -10.45 -0.72 -7.02
C LEU A 121 -9.44 -1.57 -6.24
N HIS A 122 -9.79 -1.93 -4.99
CA HIS A 122 -8.88 -2.52 -3.99
C HIS A 122 -8.53 -3.99 -4.24
N GLY A 123 -9.24 -4.64 -5.13
CA GLY A 123 -9.02 -6.02 -5.57
C GLY A 123 -10.03 -6.41 -6.63
N PRO A 124 -9.82 -7.53 -7.33
CA PRO A 124 -10.69 -7.96 -8.42
C PRO A 124 -12.05 -8.46 -7.93
N ASP A 125 -13.10 -8.06 -8.63
CA ASP A 125 -14.41 -8.72 -8.58
C ASP A 125 -14.68 -9.43 -9.91
N ARG A 126 -14.25 -10.68 -10.01
CA ARG A 126 -14.35 -11.47 -11.25
C ARG A 126 -15.78 -11.98 -11.53
N LYS A 127 -16.75 -11.66 -10.66
CA LYS A 127 -18.16 -11.98 -10.87
C LYS A 127 -18.88 -10.93 -11.72
N HIS A 128 -18.28 -9.75 -11.85
CA HIS A 128 -18.84 -8.62 -12.58
C HIS A 128 -17.95 -8.20 -13.76
N SER A 129 -18.58 -7.69 -14.82
CA SER A 129 -17.87 -7.26 -16.02
C SER A 129 -16.97 -6.05 -15.73
N TYR A 130 -15.68 -6.15 -16.08
CA TYR A 130 -14.76 -5.01 -15.98
C TYR A 130 -15.25 -3.80 -16.79
N GLU A 131 -15.88 -4.03 -17.96
CA GLU A 131 -16.42 -2.95 -18.76
C GLU A 131 -17.49 -2.14 -18.02
N ASN A 132 -18.45 -2.81 -17.36
CA ASN A 132 -19.47 -2.13 -16.56
C ASN A 132 -18.87 -1.39 -15.35
N THR A 133 -17.91 -2.01 -14.66
CA THR A 133 -17.20 -1.39 -13.54
C THR A 133 -16.43 -0.15 -13.98
N LEU A 134 -15.66 -0.24 -15.07
CA LEU A 134 -14.85 0.86 -15.59
C LEU A 134 -15.68 2.01 -16.13
N ARG A 135 -16.85 1.70 -16.73
CA ARG A 135 -17.83 2.72 -17.13
C ARG A 135 -18.31 3.52 -15.91
N ALA A 136 -18.67 2.84 -14.83
CA ALA A 136 -19.09 3.51 -13.60
C ALA A 136 -17.97 4.36 -12.98
N VAL A 137 -16.72 3.88 -13.02
CA VAL A 137 -15.55 4.65 -12.58
C VAL A 137 -15.38 5.92 -13.43
N ASP A 138 -15.51 5.82 -14.77
CA ASP A 138 -15.40 6.97 -15.66
C ASP A 138 -16.53 7.99 -15.44
N GLU A 139 -17.76 7.52 -15.23
CA GLU A 139 -18.91 8.40 -14.88
C GLU A 139 -18.60 9.22 -13.62
N LEU A 140 -18.13 8.58 -12.55
CA LEU A 140 -17.76 9.23 -11.29
C LEU A 140 -16.56 10.19 -11.44
N TYR A 141 -15.59 9.84 -12.29
CA TYR A 141 -14.49 10.74 -12.65
C TYR A 141 -15.00 11.99 -13.36
N ARG A 142 -15.90 11.85 -14.34
CA ARG A 142 -16.51 12.98 -15.07
C ARG A 142 -17.39 13.84 -14.18
N GLU A 143 -18.00 13.26 -13.15
CA GLU A 143 -18.72 13.99 -12.09
C GLU A 143 -17.76 14.75 -11.15
N GLY A 144 -16.45 14.48 -11.21
CA GLY A 144 -15.41 15.26 -10.52
C GLY A 144 -15.07 14.77 -9.11
N TYR A 145 -15.48 13.57 -8.71
CA TYR A 145 -15.26 13.05 -7.35
C TYR A 145 -13.80 12.69 -7.03
N PHE A 146 -12.97 12.46 -8.04
CA PHE A 146 -11.54 12.19 -7.86
C PHE A 146 -10.71 12.69 -9.04
N ASN A 147 -9.37 12.81 -8.86
CA ASN A 147 -8.45 13.26 -9.90
C ASN A 147 -7.82 12.11 -10.68
N ARG A 148 -7.56 10.98 -10.03
CA ARG A 148 -6.83 9.84 -10.57
C ARG A 148 -7.53 8.54 -10.23
N PHE A 149 -7.33 7.53 -11.07
CA PHE A 149 -7.84 6.17 -10.87
C PHE A 149 -6.68 5.20 -10.71
N GLY A 150 -6.83 4.23 -9.80
CA GLY A 150 -5.87 3.16 -9.54
C GLY A 150 -6.51 1.80 -9.35
N VAL A 151 -5.69 0.77 -9.38
CA VAL A 151 -6.09 -0.63 -9.13
C VAL A 151 -5.11 -1.31 -8.17
N SER A 152 -5.52 -2.37 -7.51
CA SER A 152 -4.71 -3.11 -6.55
C SER A 152 -5.05 -4.59 -6.58
N ASN A 153 -4.05 -5.47 -6.44
CA ASN A 153 -4.22 -6.93 -6.34
C ASN A 153 -4.80 -7.64 -7.58
N TYR A 154 -4.73 -7.02 -8.75
CA TYR A 154 -5.11 -7.61 -10.05
C TYR A 154 -3.93 -8.33 -10.69
N MET A 155 -4.18 -9.36 -11.51
CA MET A 155 -3.17 -9.96 -12.37
C MET A 155 -2.74 -8.98 -13.48
N ALA A 156 -1.52 -9.12 -13.99
CA ALA A 156 -1.01 -8.28 -15.09
C ALA A 156 -1.94 -8.29 -16.31
N TRP A 157 -2.46 -9.47 -16.72
CA TRP A 157 -3.38 -9.56 -17.86
C TRP A 157 -4.73 -8.85 -17.60
N GLU A 158 -5.21 -8.84 -16.33
CA GLU A 158 -6.43 -8.10 -15.96
C GLU A 158 -6.21 -6.59 -16.08
N VAL A 159 -5.04 -6.10 -15.63
CA VAL A 159 -4.65 -4.69 -15.79
C VAL A 159 -4.57 -4.32 -17.28
N ALA A 160 -3.93 -5.14 -18.10
CA ALA A 160 -3.88 -4.94 -19.54
C ALA A 160 -5.29 -4.86 -20.16
N GLN A 161 -6.17 -5.81 -19.82
CA GLN A 161 -7.56 -5.81 -20.29
C GLN A 161 -8.30 -4.53 -19.89
N MET A 162 -8.14 -4.07 -18.64
CA MET A 162 -8.78 -2.83 -18.16
C MET A 162 -8.28 -1.61 -18.94
N CYS A 163 -6.99 -1.52 -19.22
CA CYS A 163 -6.41 -0.44 -20.02
C CYS A 163 -6.96 -0.43 -21.44
N GLU A 164 -7.02 -1.59 -22.11
CA GLU A 164 -7.56 -1.73 -23.46
C GLU A 164 -9.05 -1.38 -23.54
N ILE A 165 -9.84 -1.75 -22.53
CA ILE A 165 -11.25 -1.35 -22.42
C ILE A 165 -11.35 0.17 -22.30
N CYS A 166 -10.60 0.78 -21.40
CA CYS A 166 -10.64 2.24 -21.20
C CYS A 166 -10.21 3.00 -22.46
N GLU A 167 -9.14 2.55 -23.14
CA GLU A 167 -8.68 3.18 -24.39
C GLU A 167 -9.72 3.11 -25.49
N ARG A 168 -10.38 1.95 -25.65
CA ARG A 168 -11.43 1.75 -26.66
C ARG A 168 -12.61 2.70 -26.48
N HIS A 169 -12.97 2.99 -25.23
CA HIS A 169 -14.13 3.82 -24.91
C HIS A 169 -13.79 5.29 -24.59
N GLY A 170 -12.50 5.65 -24.54
CA GLY A 170 -12.06 6.99 -24.12
C GLY A 170 -12.37 7.29 -22.65
N TRP A 171 -12.31 6.26 -21.79
CA TRP A 171 -12.53 6.36 -20.36
C TRP A 171 -11.22 6.59 -19.62
N ILE A 172 -11.31 7.06 -18.35
CA ILE A 172 -10.14 7.20 -17.50
C ILE A 172 -9.45 5.85 -17.29
N LYS A 173 -8.12 5.82 -17.55
CA LYS A 173 -7.29 4.63 -17.32
C LYS A 173 -6.71 4.61 -15.91
N PRO A 174 -6.39 3.42 -15.36
CA PRO A 174 -5.56 3.34 -14.16
C PRO A 174 -4.22 4.05 -14.39
N THR A 175 -3.81 4.88 -13.45
CA THR A 175 -2.52 5.59 -13.45
C THR A 175 -1.59 5.11 -12.34
N ALA A 176 -2.11 4.33 -11.39
CA ALA A 176 -1.35 3.72 -10.31
C ALA A 176 -1.83 2.29 -10.05
N TYR A 177 -0.89 1.45 -9.65
CA TYR A 177 -1.13 0.10 -9.15
C TYR A 177 -0.55 -0.02 -7.75
N GLU A 178 -1.37 -0.34 -6.76
CA GLU A 178 -0.89 -0.72 -5.44
C GLU A 178 -0.59 -2.20 -5.36
N GLY A 179 0.64 -2.55 -4.96
CA GLY A 179 1.08 -3.93 -4.87
C GLY A 179 1.97 -4.21 -3.67
N HIS A 180 1.92 -5.46 -3.19
CA HIS A 180 2.83 -5.95 -2.17
C HIS A 180 4.23 -6.08 -2.75
N TYR A 181 5.21 -5.34 -2.20
CA TYR A 181 6.58 -5.37 -2.70
C TYR A 181 7.58 -4.97 -1.63
N HIS A 182 8.57 -5.82 -1.40
CA HIS A 182 9.70 -5.59 -0.50
C HIS A 182 10.82 -6.60 -0.78
N ALA A 183 11.96 -6.47 -0.12
CA ALA A 183 13.17 -7.23 -0.40
C ALA A 183 12.98 -8.76 -0.42
N LEU A 184 12.06 -9.30 0.40
CA LEU A 184 11.73 -10.73 0.45
C LEU A 184 10.41 -11.10 -0.26
N TYR A 185 9.83 -10.18 -1.05
CA TYR A 185 8.63 -10.46 -1.83
C TYR A 185 8.66 -9.69 -3.15
N ARG A 186 9.16 -10.34 -4.20
CA ARG A 186 9.44 -9.73 -5.52
C ARG A 186 8.65 -10.37 -6.66
N ARG A 187 7.50 -11.02 -6.36
CA ARG A 187 6.68 -11.72 -7.38
C ARG A 187 6.13 -10.82 -8.48
N VAL A 188 6.08 -9.53 -8.25
CA VAL A 188 5.60 -8.53 -9.21
C VAL A 188 6.61 -8.20 -10.32
N GLU A 189 7.90 -8.61 -10.15
CA GLU A 189 8.98 -8.20 -11.06
C GLU A 189 8.89 -8.87 -12.43
N ASP A 190 8.51 -10.15 -12.47
CA ASP A 190 8.61 -10.97 -13.68
C ASP A 190 7.60 -10.56 -14.78
N GLU A 191 6.35 -10.20 -14.42
CA GLU A 191 5.30 -9.88 -15.40
C GLU A 191 4.55 -8.57 -15.12
N LEU A 192 4.30 -8.22 -13.83
CA LEU A 192 3.49 -7.06 -13.51
C LEU A 192 4.22 -5.76 -13.83
N PHE A 193 5.48 -5.58 -13.41
CA PHE A 193 6.24 -4.38 -13.76
C PHE A 193 6.33 -4.15 -15.27
N PRO A 194 6.70 -5.13 -16.12
CA PRO A 194 6.64 -4.94 -17.57
C PRO A 194 5.28 -4.47 -18.09
N CYS A 195 4.18 -5.06 -17.59
CA CYS A 195 2.83 -4.63 -17.94
C CYS A 195 2.55 -3.17 -17.54
N LEU A 196 2.85 -2.80 -16.29
CA LEU A 196 2.63 -1.44 -15.80
C LEU A 196 3.44 -0.40 -16.60
N ARG A 197 4.70 -0.72 -16.92
CA ARG A 197 5.56 0.17 -17.72
C ARG A 197 5.04 0.35 -19.14
N HIS A 198 4.49 -0.72 -19.74
CA HIS A 198 3.86 -0.64 -21.07
C HIS A 198 2.68 0.35 -21.09
N TYR A 199 1.85 0.35 -20.05
CA TYR A 199 0.66 1.22 -19.98
C TYR A 199 0.92 2.55 -19.26
N GLY A 200 2.15 2.84 -18.82
CA GLY A 200 2.49 4.08 -18.12
C GLY A 200 1.88 4.19 -16.71
N ILE A 201 1.73 3.06 -16.01
CA ILE A 201 1.14 2.96 -14.68
C ILE A 201 2.26 2.96 -13.64
N SER A 202 2.17 3.86 -12.65
CA SER A 202 3.08 3.91 -11.50
C SER A 202 2.81 2.75 -10.54
N PHE A 203 3.85 2.25 -9.87
CA PHE A 203 3.71 1.22 -8.84
C PHE A 203 3.83 1.83 -7.43
N TYR A 204 2.84 1.61 -6.59
CA TYR A 204 2.83 2.03 -5.19
C TYR A 204 3.04 0.80 -4.30
N ALA A 205 4.24 0.67 -3.74
CA ALA A 205 4.65 -0.49 -2.94
C ALA A 205 4.08 -0.42 -1.54
N PHE A 206 3.13 -1.28 -1.17
CA PHE A 206 2.67 -1.39 0.21
C PHE A 206 3.41 -2.49 0.99
N SER A 207 3.37 -2.40 2.32
CA SER A 207 4.06 -3.30 3.25
C SER A 207 5.57 -3.41 3.00
N PRO A 208 6.32 -2.30 2.92
CA PRO A 208 7.75 -2.31 2.60
C PRO A 208 8.61 -3.11 3.59
N LEU A 209 8.11 -3.31 4.81
CA LEU A 209 8.73 -4.14 5.85
C LEU A 209 8.06 -5.52 6.01
N GLY A 210 7.29 -5.98 5.01
CA GLY A 210 6.65 -7.30 5.00
C GLY A 210 5.73 -7.54 6.21
N SER A 211 4.90 -6.54 6.57
CA SER A 211 4.03 -6.58 7.77
C SER A 211 4.79 -6.80 9.07
N GLY A 212 6.07 -6.43 9.09
CA GLY A 212 6.94 -6.46 10.25
C GLY A 212 7.99 -7.57 10.25
N ILE A 213 7.97 -8.55 9.32
CA ILE A 213 9.00 -9.60 9.27
C ILE A 213 10.41 -8.99 9.09
N LEU A 214 10.54 -7.98 8.26
CA LEU A 214 11.77 -7.26 8.00
C LEU A 214 12.16 -6.24 9.10
N THR A 215 11.50 -6.26 10.24
CA THR A 215 11.98 -5.53 11.44
C THR A 215 12.99 -6.35 12.25
N GLY A 216 13.10 -7.65 11.98
CA GLY A 216 13.94 -8.58 12.76
C GLY A 216 13.44 -8.87 14.17
N ARG A 217 12.25 -8.40 14.57
CA ARG A 217 11.70 -8.56 15.94
C ARG A 217 11.03 -9.90 16.19
N TYR A 218 10.70 -10.64 15.12
CA TYR A 218 9.91 -11.88 15.23
C TYR A 218 10.81 -13.09 15.12
N GLU A 219 10.61 -14.02 16.04
CA GLU A 219 11.31 -15.29 16.11
C GLU A 219 10.42 -16.44 15.64
N ARG A 220 11.02 -17.58 15.22
CA ARG A 220 10.29 -18.76 14.69
C ARG A 220 9.19 -19.26 15.62
N ASP A 221 9.50 -19.34 16.91
CA ASP A 221 8.64 -19.95 17.92
C ASP A 221 7.65 -18.95 18.57
N GLN A 222 7.63 -17.71 18.10
CA GLN A 222 6.70 -16.71 18.62
C GLN A 222 5.34 -16.78 17.94
N PRO A 223 4.22 -16.65 18.70
CA PRO A 223 2.88 -16.59 18.11
C PRO A 223 2.80 -15.44 17.12
N ILE A 224 2.47 -15.75 15.89
CA ILE A 224 2.18 -14.74 14.87
C ILE A 224 0.83 -14.12 15.24
N GLY A 225 0.81 -12.88 15.75
CA GLY A 225 -0.44 -12.18 16.08
C GLY A 225 -1.35 -11.99 14.86
N ASN A 226 -2.58 -11.56 15.09
CA ASN A 226 -3.64 -11.36 14.06
C ASN A 226 -3.40 -10.18 13.12
N LEU A 227 -2.16 -9.79 12.85
CA LEU A 227 -1.86 -8.71 11.91
C LEU A 227 -2.07 -9.15 10.46
N HIS A 228 -2.62 -8.22 9.69
CA HIS A 228 -2.82 -8.38 8.25
C HIS A 228 -1.53 -8.83 7.54
N LEU A 229 -1.62 -9.79 6.63
CA LEU A 229 -0.52 -10.39 5.87
C LEU A 229 0.49 -11.26 6.64
N ARG A 230 0.47 -11.33 7.96
CA ARG A 230 1.34 -12.26 8.71
C ARG A 230 1.05 -13.72 8.41
N HIS A 231 -0.18 -14.05 8.04
CA HIS A 231 -0.54 -15.39 7.58
C HIS A 231 0.22 -15.82 6.31
N LEU A 232 0.86 -14.88 5.62
CA LEU A 232 1.72 -15.18 4.48
C LEU A 232 3.13 -15.58 4.87
N TRP A 233 3.54 -15.38 6.15
CA TRP A 233 4.84 -15.79 6.63
C TRP A 233 4.90 -17.30 6.79
N ASN A 234 5.98 -17.86 6.35
CA ASN A 234 6.29 -19.29 6.48
C ASN A 234 7.78 -19.47 6.84
N GLU A 235 8.21 -20.71 7.12
CA GLU A 235 9.56 -21.00 7.55
C GLU A 235 10.66 -20.40 6.64
N SER A 236 10.43 -20.34 5.33
CA SER A 236 11.43 -19.80 4.42
C SER A 236 11.72 -18.31 4.61
N TYR A 237 10.80 -17.54 5.19
CA TYR A 237 11.09 -16.14 5.54
C TYR A 237 12.03 -16.03 6.74
N TYR A 238 11.94 -16.96 7.70
CA TYR A 238 12.89 -17.01 8.81
C TYR A 238 14.26 -17.50 8.33
N ASP A 239 14.31 -18.48 7.41
CA ASP A 239 15.54 -18.89 6.75
C ASP A 239 16.20 -17.72 6.01
N ALA A 240 15.40 -16.88 5.33
CA ALA A 240 15.88 -15.68 4.68
C ALA A 240 16.41 -14.63 5.68
N LEU A 241 15.77 -14.47 6.84
CA LEU A 241 16.29 -13.59 7.89
C LEU A 241 17.62 -14.07 8.45
N ASP A 242 17.84 -15.39 8.54
CA ASP A 242 19.12 -15.95 9.00
C ASP A 242 20.29 -15.65 8.04
N VAL A 243 20.00 -15.39 6.75
CA VAL A 243 20.98 -14.87 5.78
C VAL A 243 21.29 -13.39 6.02
N ILE A 244 20.25 -12.58 6.35
CA ILE A 244 20.39 -11.13 6.48
C ILE A 244 21.04 -10.73 7.82
N LYS A 245 20.65 -11.36 8.93
CA LYS A 245 21.07 -10.99 10.29
C LYS A 245 22.58 -10.82 10.48
N PRO A 246 23.44 -11.75 10.06
CA PRO A 246 24.89 -11.62 10.23
C PRO A 246 25.48 -10.41 9.49
N VAL A 247 24.97 -10.14 8.29
CA VAL A 247 25.44 -9.01 7.48
C VAL A 247 24.97 -7.68 8.06
N ALA A 248 23.72 -7.61 8.53
CA ALA A 248 23.20 -6.45 9.23
C ALA A 248 24.06 -6.10 10.45
N GLN A 249 24.36 -7.09 11.29
CA GLN A 249 25.23 -6.93 12.47
C GLN A 249 26.66 -6.47 12.10
N LYS A 250 27.26 -7.08 11.08
CA LYS A 250 28.62 -6.72 10.61
C LYS A 250 28.70 -5.28 10.12
N LEU A 251 27.64 -4.78 9.48
CA LEU A 251 27.59 -3.44 8.90
C LEU A 251 26.99 -2.38 9.84
N ASP A 252 26.64 -2.76 11.07
CA ASP A 252 25.95 -1.89 12.04
C ASP A 252 24.64 -1.28 11.47
N LEU A 253 23.88 -2.11 10.74
CA LEU A 253 22.60 -1.73 10.13
C LEU A 253 21.45 -2.51 10.80
N THR A 254 20.26 -1.91 10.86
CA THR A 254 19.06 -2.66 11.18
C THR A 254 18.53 -3.36 9.92
N ILE A 255 17.82 -4.49 10.11
CA ILE A 255 17.16 -5.20 8.98
C ILE A 255 16.11 -4.29 8.32
N ALA A 256 15.40 -3.47 9.11
CA ALA A 256 14.43 -2.51 8.60
C ALA A 256 15.08 -1.45 7.71
N GLU A 257 16.21 -0.87 8.15
CA GLU A 257 16.99 0.06 7.35
C GLU A 257 17.47 -0.58 6.04
N MET A 258 18.01 -1.80 6.11
CA MET A 258 18.43 -2.52 4.91
C MET A 258 17.26 -2.71 3.93
N ALA A 259 16.09 -3.12 4.41
CA ALA A 259 14.92 -3.35 3.59
C ALA A 259 14.38 -2.07 2.93
N LEU A 260 14.32 -0.96 3.67
CA LEU A 260 13.81 0.32 3.17
C LEU A 260 14.77 0.95 2.15
N ARG A 261 16.07 0.96 2.44
CA ARG A 261 17.09 1.46 1.50
C ARG A 261 17.20 0.60 0.24
N TRP A 262 17.08 -0.73 0.36
CA TRP A 262 16.96 -1.60 -0.80
C TRP A 262 15.78 -1.22 -1.67
N LEU A 263 14.61 -0.99 -1.07
CA LEU A 263 13.40 -0.72 -1.81
C LEU A 263 13.51 0.55 -2.69
N ILE A 264 14.12 1.60 -2.18
CA ILE A 264 14.22 2.89 -2.91
C ILE A 264 15.44 3.02 -3.82
N HIS A 265 16.52 2.26 -3.56
CA HIS A 265 17.75 2.40 -4.31
C HIS A 265 18.11 1.20 -5.21
N HIS A 266 17.66 -0.01 -4.85
CA HIS A 266 18.11 -1.26 -5.48
C HIS A 266 16.99 -2.10 -6.07
N SER A 267 15.73 -1.69 -5.87
CA SER A 267 14.55 -2.38 -6.42
C SER A 267 14.20 -1.92 -7.85
N MET A 268 13.08 -2.42 -8.37
CA MET A 268 12.57 -1.97 -9.67
C MET A 268 11.72 -0.69 -9.60
N LEU A 269 11.58 -0.07 -8.43
CA LEU A 269 10.90 1.23 -8.31
C LEU A 269 11.71 2.34 -8.99
N ARG A 270 11.01 3.28 -9.62
CA ARG A 270 11.61 4.40 -10.35
C ARG A 270 10.85 5.69 -10.01
N SER A 271 11.54 6.63 -9.37
CA SER A 271 10.95 7.93 -9.02
C SER A 271 10.52 8.75 -10.23
N GLU A 272 11.26 8.61 -11.35
CA GLU A 272 10.94 9.26 -12.63
C GLU A 272 9.65 8.73 -13.29
N LEU A 273 9.18 7.55 -12.86
CA LEU A 273 7.90 6.96 -13.28
C LEU A 273 6.78 7.20 -12.25
N ALA A 274 7.04 8.08 -11.29
CA ALA A 274 6.13 8.41 -10.18
C ALA A 274 5.75 7.19 -9.31
N ASP A 275 6.65 6.19 -9.22
CA ASP A 275 6.49 5.10 -8.25
C ASP A 275 6.56 5.63 -6.83
N ALA A 276 5.95 4.92 -5.90
CA ALA A 276 5.86 5.34 -4.51
C ALA A 276 6.01 4.17 -3.53
N VAL A 277 6.33 4.52 -2.29
CA VAL A 277 6.31 3.60 -1.15
C VAL A 277 5.18 4.00 -0.21
N ILE A 278 4.29 3.06 0.12
CA ILE A 278 3.24 3.26 1.13
C ILE A 278 3.77 2.79 2.46
N LEU A 279 4.04 3.75 3.34
CA LEU A 279 4.62 3.51 4.65
C LEU A 279 3.56 3.59 5.74
N GLY A 280 3.25 2.46 6.39
CA GLY A 280 2.37 2.41 7.55
C GLY A 280 3.11 2.76 8.84
N ALA A 281 2.40 3.32 9.80
CA ALA A 281 2.93 3.65 11.13
C ALA A 281 2.32 2.75 12.22
N GLY A 282 3.15 1.98 12.90
CA GLY A 282 2.76 1.26 14.12
C GLY A 282 2.98 2.09 15.40
N SER A 283 3.82 3.13 15.33
CA SER A 283 4.06 4.15 16.35
C SER A 283 4.77 5.35 15.75
N LEU A 284 4.77 6.49 16.44
CA LEU A 284 5.49 7.70 16.03
C LEU A 284 6.98 7.44 15.84
N GLY A 285 7.62 6.77 16.80
CA GLY A 285 9.05 6.47 16.73
C GLY A 285 9.40 5.57 15.57
N ASN A 286 8.56 4.56 15.24
CA ASN A 286 8.78 3.71 14.07
C ASN A 286 8.61 4.50 12.77
N LEU A 287 7.65 5.42 12.69
CA LEU A 287 7.46 6.26 11.50
C LEU A 287 8.67 7.16 11.27
N GLU A 288 9.12 7.88 12.29
CA GLU A 288 10.29 8.77 12.23
C GLU A 288 11.54 8.00 11.79
N SER A 289 11.81 6.84 12.42
CA SER A 289 12.95 5.99 12.06
C SER A 289 12.86 5.52 10.61
N ASN A 290 11.71 5.01 10.19
CA ASN A 290 11.53 4.50 8.82
C ASN A 290 11.66 5.62 7.76
N LEU A 291 11.13 6.81 8.02
CA LEU A 291 11.28 7.96 7.12
C LEU A 291 12.74 8.39 7.02
N THR A 292 13.45 8.44 8.17
CA THR A 292 14.89 8.73 8.20
C THR A 292 15.68 7.68 7.42
N ASP A 293 15.34 6.39 7.53
CA ASP A 293 16.01 5.32 6.78
C ASP A 293 15.81 5.44 5.27
N LEU A 294 14.63 5.89 4.83
CA LEU A 294 14.34 6.17 3.42
C LEU A 294 15.12 7.38 2.85
N GLU A 295 15.68 8.23 3.69
CA GLU A 295 16.50 9.40 3.27
C GLU A 295 17.99 9.11 3.19
N LYS A 296 18.42 7.91 3.64
CA LYS A 296 19.84 7.51 3.64
C LYS A 296 20.32 7.11 2.24
N ASP A 297 21.65 7.14 2.08
CA ASP A 297 22.34 6.73 0.86
C ASP A 297 22.12 5.26 0.48
N PRO A 298 22.42 4.83 -0.77
CA PRO A 298 22.35 3.44 -1.20
C PRO A 298 23.14 2.49 -0.27
N LEU A 299 22.66 1.23 -0.18
CA LEU A 299 23.32 0.20 0.61
C LEU A 299 24.70 -0.18 0.05
N PRO A 300 25.63 -0.64 0.92
CA PRO A 300 26.84 -1.34 0.47
C PRO A 300 26.49 -2.61 -0.31
N GLU A 301 27.33 -2.97 -1.29
CA GLU A 301 27.12 -4.15 -2.15
C GLU A 301 26.88 -5.45 -1.35
N GLU A 302 27.58 -5.63 -0.25
CA GLU A 302 27.43 -6.79 0.63
C GLU A 302 26.01 -6.89 1.20
N ALA A 303 25.41 -5.77 1.59
CA ALA A 303 24.04 -5.72 2.09
C ALA A 303 23.02 -6.04 1.00
N VAL A 304 23.20 -5.49 -0.20
CA VAL A 304 22.37 -5.80 -1.36
C VAL A 304 22.40 -7.28 -1.68
N LYS A 305 23.61 -7.84 -1.76
CA LYS A 305 23.81 -9.27 -2.02
C LYS A 305 23.11 -10.14 -0.98
N ALA A 306 23.19 -9.80 0.30
CA ALA A 306 22.51 -10.55 1.35
C ALA A 306 20.99 -10.55 1.20
N LEU A 307 20.40 -9.43 0.79
CA LEU A 307 18.96 -9.34 0.52
C LEU A 307 18.56 -10.11 -0.75
N ASP A 308 19.42 -10.15 -1.77
CA ASP A 308 19.20 -10.94 -2.98
C ASP A 308 19.30 -12.45 -2.70
N ASP A 309 20.31 -12.89 -1.97
CA ASP A 309 20.47 -14.28 -1.54
C ASP A 309 19.27 -14.71 -0.66
N ALA A 310 18.83 -13.85 0.26
CA ALA A 310 17.66 -14.09 1.11
C ALA A 310 16.37 -14.24 0.31
N TRP A 311 16.16 -13.41 -0.74
CA TRP A 311 15.05 -13.59 -1.67
C TRP A 311 15.08 -14.95 -2.35
N LEU A 312 16.23 -15.42 -2.81
CA LEU A 312 16.36 -16.73 -3.44
C LEU A 312 15.96 -17.87 -2.49
N VAL A 313 16.22 -17.73 -1.19
CA VAL A 313 15.80 -18.71 -0.17
C VAL A 313 14.28 -18.81 -0.07
N CYS A 314 13.57 -17.68 -0.06
CA CYS A 314 12.11 -17.67 0.14
C CYS A 314 11.29 -17.63 -1.16
N LYS A 315 11.89 -17.33 -2.32
CA LYS A 315 11.21 -17.13 -3.63
C LYS A 315 10.27 -18.28 -3.98
N ALA A 316 10.66 -19.52 -3.79
CA ALA A 316 9.86 -20.70 -4.17
C ALA A 316 8.54 -20.81 -3.37
N ARG A 317 8.51 -20.28 -2.15
CA ARG A 317 7.36 -20.33 -1.23
C ARG A 317 6.61 -19.01 -1.11
N ALA A 318 7.06 -17.96 -1.82
CA ALA A 318 6.35 -16.70 -1.87
C ALA A 318 4.99 -16.87 -2.56
N THR A 319 3.95 -16.34 -1.96
CA THR A 319 2.58 -16.40 -2.48
C THR A 319 2.44 -15.63 -3.79
N LYS A 320 1.30 -15.79 -4.47
CA LYS A 320 0.95 -14.97 -5.65
C LYS A 320 0.67 -13.52 -5.22
N TYR A 321 0.92 -12.55 -6.12
CA TYR A 321 0.77 -11.11 -5.85
C TYR A 321 -0.67 -10.56 -6.06
N TRP A 322 -1.60 -11.44 -6.39
CA TRP A 322 -2.99 -11.11 -6.70
C TRP A 322 -3.96 -12.00 -5.91
N TYR A 323 -5.20 -11.57 -5.77
CA TYR A 323 -6.28 -12.32 -5.10
C TYR A 323 -7.12 -13.15 -6.07
#